data_be025cb258d46b5a8be221acea92f928
#
_entry.id   be025cb258d46b5a8be221acea92f928
#
_cell.length_a   1.000
_cell.length_b   1.000
_cell.length_c   1.000
_cell.angle_alpha   90.00
_cell.angle_beta   90.00
_cell.angle_gamma   90.00
#
_symmetry.space_group_name_H-M   'P 1'
#
loop_
_entity.id
_entity.type
_entity.pdbx_description
1 polymer ?
#
loop_
_entity_poly.entity_id
_entity_poly.type
_entity_poly.pdbx_seq_one_letter_code
_entity_poly.pdbx_strand_id
1 'polypeptide(L)'
;MRRITATLDSRLGKVEQDVTITSRQCDQVSVEWLDVPQSRPERIFLYLHGGAFAFRLPKMQTAMVARWCRALGARALMPRYRLAPEHPFPAGPDDCLAAYRWLLDHCADPRQIVIAGDSAGGNLTLVTMQRARDAGLPMPAAGVCLSPAVDFSLSGRSAVVGRDRAQPMAPL
;
A
#
# COMPACT_ATOMS: atom_id res chain seq x y z
N MET A 1 16.29 -4.40 -11.37
CA MET A 1 15.67 -3.68 -10.25
C MET A 1 15.12 -4.64 -9.19
N ARG A 2 14.21 -5.58 -9.48
CA ARG A 2 13.61 -6.52 -8.48
C ARG A 2 14.59 -7.36 -7.67
N ARG A 3 15.76 -7.76 -8.24
CA ARG A 3 16.81 -8.50 -7.48
C ARG A 3 17.48 -7.62 -6.42
N ILE A 4 17.73 -6.36 -6.73
CA ILE A 4 18.33 -5.38 -5.80
C ILE A 4 17.36 -5.08 -4.66
N THR A 5 16.08 -4.88 -4.97
CA THR A 5 15.04 -4.63 -3.96
C THR A 5 14.85 -5.83 -3.03
N ALA A 6 14.91 -7.07 -3.54
CA ALA A 6 14.82 -8.26 -2.71
C ALA A 6 16.00 -8.39 -1.72
N THR A 7 17.21 -8.01 -2.13
CA THR A 7 18.39 -7.99 -1.25
C THR A 7 18.25 -6.92 -0.17
N LEU A 8 17.79 -5.71 -0.51
CA LEU A 8 17.53 -4.64 0.44
C LEU A 8 16.44 -5.05 1.45
N ASP A 9 15.34 -5.62 0.96
CA ASP A 9 14.23 -6.08 1.81
C ASP A 9 14.69 -7.15 2.80
N SER A 10 15.54 -8.08 2.37
CA SER A 10 16.08 -9.12 3.26
C SER A 10 17.04 -8.59 4.32
N ARG A 11 17.77 -7.52 4.04
CA ARG A 11 18.74 -6.92 4.97
C ARG A 11 18.12 -5.93 5.95
N LEU A 12 17.15 -5.16 5.51
CA LEU A 12 16.55 -4.06 6.28
C LEU A 12 15.21 -4.44 6.92
N GLY A 13 14.49 -5.40 6.34
CA GLY A 13 13.18 -5.83 6.84
C GLY A 13 13.32 -6.90 7.92
N LYS A 14 13.27 -6.49 9.20
CA LYS A 14 13.17 -7.42 10.33
C LYS A 14 11.74 -7.45 10.83
N VAL A 15 11.03 -8.54 10.55
CA VAL A 15 9.70 -8.80 11.09
C VAL A 15 9.86 -9.46 12.46
N GLU A 16 9.15 -8.95 13.46
CA GLU A 16 9.20 -9.48 14.82
C GLU A 16 8.41 -10.78 14.92
N GLN A 17 8.78 -11.65 15.88
CA GLN A 17 8.22 -13.01 16.02
C GLN A 17 6.73 -13.03 16.44
N ASP A 18 6.25 -11.96 17.05
CA ASP A 18 4.86 -11.81 17.50
C ASP A 18 3.90 -11.32 16.41
N VAL A 19 4.38 -11.13 15.18
CA VAL A 19 3.57 -10.78 14.02
C VAL A 19 3.00 -12.05 13.41
N THR A 20 1.68 -12.14 13.35
CA THR A 20 0.98 -13.23 12.67
C THR A 20 0.53 -12.77 11.29
N ILE A 21 0.85 -13.56 10.26
CA ILE A 21 0.39 -13.30 8.89
C ILE A 21 -0.48 -14.46 8.43
N THR A 22 -1.71 -14.15 8.03
CA THR A 22 -2.66 -15.13 7.52
C THR A 22 -3.08 -14.76 6.10
N SER A 23 -2.76 -15.61 5.13
CA SER A 23 -3.15 -15.39 3.74
C SER A 23 -4.61 -15.79 3.51
N ARG A 24 -5.31 -15.03 2.68
CA ARG A 24 -6.66 -15.30 2.19
C ARG A 24 -6.73 -14.99 0.71
N GLN A 25 -7.73 -15.54 0.04
CA GLN A 25 -8.04 -15.20 -1.35
C GLN A 25 -9.28 -14.30 -1.36
N CYS A 26 -9.15 -13.18 -2.04
CA CYS A 26 -10.21 -12.21 -2.29
C CYS A 26 -10.40 -12.13 -3.80
N ASP A 27 -11.36 -12.86 -4.35
CA ASP A 27 -11.53 -13.06 -5.78
C ASP A 27 -10.20 -13.48 -6.45
N GLN A 28 -9.66 -12.64 -7.32
CA GLN A 28 -8.39 -12.88 -8.01
C GLN A 28 -7.17 -12.37 -7.23
N VAL A 29 -7.38 -11.69 -6.09
CA VAL A 29 -6.32 -11.03 -5.32
C VAL A 29 -6.00 -11.83 -4.07
N SER A 30 -4.75 -12.23 -3.92
CA SER A 30 -4.26 -12.74 -2.64
C SER A 30 -4.10 -11.59 -1.66
N VAL A 31 -4.64 -11.72 -0.46
CA VAL A 31 -4.54 -10.74 0.60
C VAL A 31 -3.91 -11.36 1.85
N GLU A 32 -3.18 -10.57 2.59
CA GLU A 32 -2.52 -11.00 3.82
C GLU A 32 -3.09 -10.18 4.99
N TRP A 33 -3.71 -10.86 5.96
CA TRP A 33 -3.99 -10.26 7.26
C TRP A 33 -2.71 -10.24 8.08
N LEU A 34 -2.41 -9.09 8.65
CA LEU A 34 -1.36 -8.89 9.62
C LEU A 34 -1.99 -8.57 10.97
N ASP A 35 -1.70 -9.42 11.94
CA ASP A 35 -2.12 -9.26 13.33
C ASP A 35 -0.90 -9.17 14.24
N VAL A 36 -1.03 -8.37 15.29
CA VAL A 36 -0.09 -8.24 16.41
C VAL A 36 -0.87 -8.49 17.72
N PRO A 37 -0.22 -8.75 18.86
CA PRO A 37 -0.92 -9.01 20.12
C PRO A 37 -1.93 -7.92 20.53
N GLN A 38 -1.71 -6.68 20.09
CA GLN A 38 -2.60 -5.54 20.38
C GLN A 38 -3.75 -5.40 19.39
N SER A 39 -3.81 -6.22 18.33
CA SER A 39 -4.80 -6.08 17.26
C SER A 39 -6.22 -6.24 17.77
N ARG A 40 -7.10 -5.31 17.39
CA ARG A 40 -8.54 -5.34 17.63
C ARG A 40 -9.27 -5.53 16.32
N PRO A 41 -10.23 -6.48 16.24
CA PRO A 41 -10.94 -6.81 15.00
C PRO A 41 -11.65 -5.61 14.36
N GLU A 42 -12.12 -4.67 15.18
CA GLU A 42 -12.87 -3.48 14.77
C GLU A 42 -11.99 -2.31 14.30
N ARG A 43 -10.67 -2.45 14.27
CA ARG A 43 -9.74 -1.42 13.80
C ARG A 43 -8.93 -1.95 12.64
N ILE A 44 -9.28 -1.55 11.44
CA ILE A 44 -8.75 -2.17 10.22
C ILE A 44 -7.99 -1.14 9.38
N PHE A 45 -6.76 -1.48 9.00
CA PHE A 45 -6.05 -0.85 7.91
C PHE A 45 -6.17 -1.69 6.64
N LEU A 46 -6.61 -1.08 5.54
CA LEU A 46 -6.31 -1.57 4.21
C LEU A 46 -5.01 -0.88 3.79
N TYR A 47 -3.88 -1.60 3.88
CA TYR A 47 -2.59 -1.03 3.52
C TYR A 47 -2.21 -1.36 2.08
N LEU A 48 -2.07 -0.32 1.26
CA LEU A 48 -1.65 -0.38 -0.14
C LEU A 48 -0.17 0.00 -0.22
N HIS A 49 0.68 -0.97 -0.57
CA HIS A 49 2.12 -0.78 -0.50
C HIS A 49 2.66 0.14 -1.61
N GLY A 50 3.75 0.85 -1.31
CA GLY A 50 4.57 1.54 -2.30
C GLY A 50 5.42 0.57 -3.13
N GLY A 51 6.17 1.14 -4.10
CA GLY A 51 7.07 0.37 -4.97
C GLY A 51 6.86 0.67 -6.45
N ALA A 52 6.54 1.94 -6.78
CA ALA A 52 6.42 2.43 -8.15
C ALA A 52 5.48 1.57 -9.03
N PHE A 53 4.48 0.91 -8.45
CA PHE A 53 3.56 -0.05 -9.10
C PHE A 53 4.25 -1.27 -9.72
N ALA A 54 5.55 -1.46 -9.49
CA ALA A 54 6.39 -2.42 -10.19
C ALA A 54 7.11 -3.44 -9.28
N PHE A 55 7.21 -3.17 -7.97
CA PHE A 55 7.86 -4.06 -7.02
C PHE A 55 7.28 -3.95 -5.62
N ARG A 56 7.65 -4.91 -4.75
CA ARG A 56 7.31 -4.96 -3.33
C ARG A 56 8.57 -5.07 -2.49
N LEU A 57 8.47 -4.63 -1.23
CA LEU A 57 9.44 -4.82 -0.16
C LEU A 57 8.72 -5.49 1.02
N PRO A 58 8.34 -6.78 0.90
CA PRO A 58 7.39 -7.40 1.81
C PRO A 58 7.85 -7.38 3.27
N LYS A 59 9.13 -7.62 3.57
CA LYS A 59 9.62 -7.60 4.95
C LYS A 59 9.63 -6.20 5.56
N MET A 60 10.11 -5.19 4.82
CA MET A 60 10.12 -3.81 5.26
C MET A 60 8.70 -3.28 5.47
N GLN A 61 7.82 -3.55 4.52
CA GLN A 61 6.42 -3.13 4.58
C GLN A 61 5.69 -3.82 5.73
N THR A 62 5.87 -5.12 5.92
CA THR A 62 5.33 -5.85 7.06
C THR A 62 5.82 -5.28 8.39
N ALA A 63 7.11 -5.02 8.54
CA ALA A 63 7.67 -4.46 9.77
C ALA A 63 7.12 -3.05 10.08
N MET A 64 6.96 -2.23 9.05
CA MET A 64 6.37 -0.88 9.19
C MET A 64 4.90 -0.96 9.61
N VAL A 65 4.10 -1.76 8.90
CA VAL A 65 2.68 -1.93 9.19
C VAL A 65 2.44 -2.54 10.57
N ALA A 66 3.26 -3.51 10.98
CA ALA A 66 3.18 -4.09 12.32
C ALA A 66 3.38 -3.04 13.43
N ARG A 67 4.30 -2.09 13.25
CA ARG A 67 4.50 -0.98 14.19
C ARG A 67 3.24 -0.10 14.29
N TRP A 68 2.59 0.20 13.15
CA TRP A 68 1.35 0.96 13.15
C TRP A 68 0.22 0.19 13.83
N CYS A 69 0.10 -1.10 13.54
CA CYS A 69 -0.89 -1.95 14.19
C CYS A 69 -0.72 -1.97 15.72
N ARG A 70 0.51 -2.08 16.22
CA ARG A 70 0.79 -2.00 17.68
C ARG A 70 0.40 -0.66 18.28
N ALA A 71 0.85 0.43 17.63
CA ALA A 71 0.61 1.78 18.15
C ALA A 71 -0.88 2.13 18.22
N LEU A 72 -1.68 1.59 17.30
CA LEU A 72 -3.08 1.96 17.12
C LEU A 72 -4.05 0.86 17.59
N GLY A 73 -3.54 -0.27 18.04
CA GLY A 73 -4.35 -1.43 18.39
C GLY A 73 -5.19 -1.91 17.19
N ALA A 74 -4.62 -1.93 16.01
CA ALA A 74 -5.31 -2.28 14.77
C ALA A 74 -4.74 -3.55 14.15
N ARG A 75 -5.46 -4.10 13.17
CA ARG A 75 -4.98 -5.13 12.25
C ARG A 75 -4.90 -4.58 10.83
N ALA A 76 -4.10 -5.20 9.96
CA ALA A 76 -3.99 -4.74 8.59
C ALA A 76 -4.36 -5.82 7.58
N LEU A 77 -5.09 -5.43 6.53
CA LEU A 77 -5.23 -6.21 5.30
C LEU A 77 -4.28 -5.64 4.26
N MET A 78 -3.40 -6.49 3.72
CA MET A 78 -2.35 -6.13 2.77
C MET A 78 -2.58 -6.89 1.45
N PRO A 79 -3.24 -6.28 0.45
CA PRO A 79 -3.44 -6.93 -0.84
C PRO A 79 -2.12 -7.05 -1.60
N ARG A 80 -1.92 -8.22 -2.21
CA ARG A 80 -0.83 -8.49 -3.15
C ARG A 80 -1.26 -8.09 -4.55
N TYR A 81 -1.62 -6.82 -4.73
CA TYR A 81 -2.11 -6.33 -6.01
C TYR A 81 -1.11 -6.56 -7.15
N ARG A 82 -1.61 -6.76 -8.34
CA ARG A 82 -0.83 -7.04 -9.56
C ARG A 82 0.03 -5.86 -9.94
N LEU A 83 1.24 -6.15 -10.39
CA LEU A 83 2.29 -5.16 -10.65
C LEU A 83 2.65 -5.06 -12.13
N ALA A 84 3.04 -3.88 -12.55
CA ALA A 84 3.65 -3.64 -13.86
C ALA A 84 5.08 -4.22 -13.89
N PRO A 85 5.61 -4.54 -15.06
CA PRO A 85 4.96 -4.48 -16.38
C PRO A 85 4.09 -5.70 -16.72
N GLU A 86 4.11 -6.79 -15.92
CA GLU A 86 3.38 -8.03 -16.20
C GLU A 86 1.87 -7.80 -16.22
N HIS A 87 1.40 -6.90 -15.38
CA HIS A 87 -0.01 -6.50 -15.29
C HIS A 87 -0.09 -4.97 -15.29
N PRO A 88 -0.18 -4.35 -16.48
CA PRO A 88 -0.25 -2.90 -16.58
C PRO A 88 -1.56 -2.34 -16.01
N PHE A 89 -1.63 -1.02 -15.90
CA PHE A 89 -2.88 -0.33 -15.56
C PHE A 89 -4.03 -0.84 -16.44
N PRO A 90 -5.24 -1.09 -15.85
CA PRO A 90 -5.65 -0.75 -14.50
C PRO A 90 -5.58 -1.91 -13.47
N ALA A 91 -4.81 -2.98 -13.70
CA ALA A 91 -4.83 -4.18 -12.88
C ALA A 91 -4.61 -3.93 -11.39
N GLY A 92 -3.61 -3.11 -11.01
CA GLY A 92 -3.35 -2.76 -9.61
C GLY A 92 -4.52 -2.03 -8.95
N PRO A 93 -5.05 -0.94 -9.52
CA PRO A 93 -6.26 -0.27 -9.04
C PRO A 93 -7.48 -1.18 -8.92
N ASP A 94 -7.69 -2.11 -9.86
CA ASP A 94 -8.79 -3.07 -9.81
C ASP A 94 -8.66 -4.00 -8.60
N ASP A 95 -7.47 -4.51 -8.35
CA ASP A 95 -7.18 -5.38 -7.22
C ASP A 95 -7.35 -4.65 -5.87
N CYS A 96 -6.93 -3.39 -5.79
CA CYS A 96 -7.10 -2.57 -4.59
C CYS A 96 -8.58 -2.33 -4.27
N LEU A 97 -9.39 -2.04 -5.30
CA LEU A 97 -10.84 -1.88 -5.13
C LEU A 97 -11.51 -3.21 -4.75
N ALA A 98 -11.09 -4.32 -5.35
CA ALA A 98 -11.60 -5.65 -5.00
C ALA A 98 -11.31 -5.98 -3.53
N ALA A 99 -10.09 -5.71 -3.05
CA ALA A 99 -9.74 -5.90 -1.64
C ALA A 99 -10.59 -5.02 -0.69
N TYR A 100 -10.91 -3.79 -1.10
CA TYR A 100 -11.79 -2.93 -0.32
C TYR A 100 -13.23 -3.45 -0.28
N ARG A 101 -13.79 -3.89 -1.42
CA ARG A 101 -15.12 -4.52 -1.49
C ARG A 101 -15.19 -5.76 -0.60
N TRP A 102 -14.16 -6.60 -0.68
CA TRP A 102 -14.06 -7.78 0.17
C TRP A 102 -14.10 -7.44 1.67
N LEU A 103 -13.43 -6.35 2.10
CA LEU A 103 -13.54 -5.86 3.48
C LEU A 103 -14.95 -5.44 3.84
N LEU A 104 -15.66 -4.75 2.95
CA LEU A 104 -17.04 -4.34 3.18
C LEU A 104 -17.98 -5.54 3.34
N ASP A 105 -17.73 -6.61 2.59
CA ASP A 105 -18.56 -7.82 2.62
C ASP A 105 -18.28 -8.71 3.85
N HIS A 106 -17.06 -8.64 4.42
CA HIS A 106 -16.61 -9.55 5.46
C HIS A 106 -16.29 -8.87 6.81
N CYS A 107 -16.19 -7.56 6.83
CA CYS A 107 -15.88 -6.76 8.01
C CYS A 107 -16.94 -5.67 8.17
N ALA A 108 -17.62 -5.66 9.27
CA ALA A 108 -18.93 -5.09 9.44
C ALA A 108 -19.12 -3.60 9.13
N ASP A 109 -18.23 -2.69 9.55
CA ASP A 109 -18.50 -1.25 9.50
C ASP A 109 -17.42 -0.53 8.70
N PRO A 110 -17.76 0.13 7.57
CA PRO A 110 -16.79 0.92 6.80
C PRO A 110 -16.12 2.03 7.63
N ARG A 111 -16.77 2.50 8.70
CA ARG A 111 -16.20 3.47 9.65
C ARG A 111 -15.06 2.90 10.50
N GLN A 112 -14.85 1.60 10.48
CA GLN A 112 -13.73 0.90 11.14
C GLN A 112 -12.54 0.71 10.19
N ILE A 113 -12.68 1.07 8.91
CA ILE A 113 -11.66 0.87 7.87
C ILE A 113 -10.96 2.20 7.58
N VAL A 114 -9.64 2.18 7.68
CA VAL A 114 -8.77 3.24 7.18
C VAL A 114 -7.98 2.68 5.99
N ILE A 115 -8.00 3.35 4.84
CA ILE A 115 -7.12 2.99 3.72
C ILE A 115 -5.84 3.79 3.87
N ALA A 116 -4.69 3.12 3.86
CA ALA A 116 -3.39 3.77 4.02
C ALA A 116 -2.39 3.27 2.97
N GLY A 117 -1.49 4.14 2.52
CA GLY A 117 -0.44 3.74 1.59
C GLY A 117 0.68 4.76 1.47
N ASP A 118 1.85 4.29 1.04
CA ASP A 118 3.04 5.09 0.82
C ASP A 118 3.38 5.18 -0.68
N SER A 119 3.92 6.31 -1.13
CA SER A 119 4.39 6.50 -2.50
C SER A 119 3.32 6.10 -3.55
N ALA A 120 3.56 5.09 -4.39
CA ALA A 120 2.57 4.51 -5.31
C ALA A 120 1.33 3.99 -4.57
N GLY A 121 1.49 3.42 -3.37
CA GLY A 121 0.38 3.00 -2.51
C GLY A 121 -0.46 4.17 -1.99
N GLY A 122 0.16 5.32 -1.76
CA GLY A 122 -0.55 6.56 -1.44
C GLY A 122 -1.42 7.06 -2.60
N ASN A 123 -0.94 6.92 -3.83
CA ASN A 123 -1.76 7.15 -5.03
C ASN A 123 -2.92 6.16 -5.09
N LEU A 124 -2.65 4.86 -4.92
CA LEU A 124 -3.68 3.82 -4.93
C LEU A 124 -4.72 4.03 -3.82
N THR A 125 -4.35 4.60 -2.67
CA THR A 125 -5.29 4.99 -1.60
C THR A 125 -6.32 5.98 -2.14
N LEU A 126 -5.88 7.06 -2.78
CA LEU A 126 -6.78 8.06 -3.36
C LEU A 126 -7.64 7.48 -4.48
N VAL A 127 -7.02 6.71 -5.39
CA VAL A 127 -7.72 6.07 -6.51
C VAL A 127 -8.76 5.07 -6.02
N THR A 128 -8.45 4.27 -5.00
CA THR A 128 -9.40 3.32 -4.43
C THR A 128 -10.59 4.03 -3.80
N MET A 129 -10.36 5.10 -3.03
CA MET A 129 -11.43 5.89 -2.43
C MET A 129 -12.30 6.57 -3.50
N GLN A 130 -11.68 7.15 -4.54
CA GLN A 130 -12.40 7.76 -5.64
C GLN A 130 -13.28 6.74 -6.37
N ARG A 131 -12.72 5.59 -6.73
CA ARG A 131 -13.45 4.52 -7.42
C ARG A 131 -14.55 3.90 -6.54
N ALA A 132 -14.33 3.79 -5.23
CA ALA A 132 -15.35 3.36 -4.28
C ALA A 132 -16.54 4.34 -4.26
N ARG A 133 -16.26 5.64 -4.16
CA ARG A 133 -17.29 6.70 -4.25
C ARG A 133 -18.06 6.62 -5.56
N ASP A 134 -17.35 6.53 -6.69
CA ASP A 134 -17.96 6.53 -8.03
C ASP A 134 -18.80 5.25 -8.28
N ALA A 135 -18.46 4.16 -7.58
CA ALA A 135 -19.23 2.92 -7.57
C ALA A 135 -20.37 2.90 -6.52
N GLY A 136 -20.60 3.99 -5.79
CA GLY A 136 -21.62 4.07 -4.75
C GLY A 136 -21.36 3.17 -3.52
N LEU A 137 -20.12 2.75 -3.30
CA LEU A 137 -19.76 1.95 -2.13
C LEU A 137 -19.71 2.81 -0.85
N PRO A 138 -20.00 2.22 0.32
CA PRO A 138 -19.75 2.88 1.59
C PRO A 138 -18.29 3.35 1.68
N MET A 139 -18.10 4.57 2.19
CA MET A 139 -16.76 5.16 2.28
C MET A 139 -16.03 4.73 3.56
N PRO A 140 -14.69 4.56 3.52
CA PRO A 140 -13.90 4.28 4.70
C PRO A 140 -13.90 5.47 5.66
N ALA A 141 -13.52 5.24 6.91
CA ALA A 141 -13.39 6.30 7.92
C ALA A 141 -12.39 7.40 7.51
N ALA A 142 -11.28 7.00 6.88
CA ALA A 142 -10.25 7.93 6.43
C ALA A 142 -9.33 7.31 5.36
N GLY A 143 -8.61 8.19 4.64
CA GLY A 143 -7.46 7.82 3.81
C GLY A 143 -6.18 8.46 4.35
N VAL A 144 -5.11 7.68 4.44
CA VAL A 144 -3.78 8.16 4.88
C VAL A 144 -2.78 7.96 3.74
N CYS A 145 -2.26 9.07 3.21
CA CYS A 145 -1.33 9.06 2.09
C CYS A 145 0.06 9.54 2.57
N LEU A 146 1.04 8.65 2.55
CA LEU A 146 2.41 8.96 2.93
C LEU A 146 3.24 9.23 1.68
N SER A 147 3.61 10.50 1.47
CA SER A 147 4.36 10.94 0.29
C SER A 147 3.78 10.37 -1.02
N PRO A 148 2.49 10.59 -1.31
CA PRO A 148 1.81 9.94 -2.43
C PRO A 148 2.36 10.42 -3.78
N ALA A 149 2.50 9.51 -4.73
CA ALA A 149 2.84 9.81 -6.12
C ALA A 149 1.57 10.29 -6.85
N VAL A 150 1.25 11.58 -6.81
CA VAL A 150 -0.01 12.14 -7.36
C VAL A 150 0.17 12.98 -8.61
N ASP A 151 1.39 13.46 -8.86
CA ASP A 151 1.71 14.21 -10.08
C ASP A 151 2.79 13.49 -10.89
N PHE A 152 2.37 12.82 -11.96
CA PHE A 152 3.27 12.14 -12.90
C PHE A 152 3.77 13.04 -14.03
N SER A 153 3.24 14.27 -14.14
CA SER A 153 3.77 15.28 -15.06
C SER A 153 5.08 15.86 -14.56
N LEU A 154 5.40 15.67 -13.27
CA LEU A 154 6.55 16.23 -12.59
C LEU A 154 6.62 17.77 -12.74
N SER A 155 5.46 18.43 -12.72
CA SER A 155 5.32 19.88 -12.88
C SER A 155 5.62 20.66 -11.58
N GLY A 156 5.74 19.97 -10.44
CA GLY A 156 6.04 20.59 -9.16
C GLY A 156 7.40 21.32 -9.15
N ARG A 157 7.47 22.49 -8.49
CA ARG A 157 8.70 23.32 -8.43
C ARG A 157 9.92 22.54 -7.96
N SER A 158 9.77 21.62 -7.00
CA SER A 158 10.86 20.78 -6.50
C SER A 158 11.39 19.79 -7.56
N ALA A 159 10.52 19.29 -8.43
CA ALA A 159 10.92 18.40 -9.51
C ALA A 159 11.67 19.15 -10.62
N VAL A 160 11.27 20.39 -10.91
CA VAL A 160 11.95 21.26 -11.90
C VAL A 160 13.34 21.62 -11.40
N VAL A 161 13.47 22.10 -10.17
CA VAL A 161 14.78 22.47 -9.57
C VAL A 161 15.71 21.26 -9.45
N GLY A 162 15.17 20.05 -9.25
CA GLY A 162 15.96 18.81 -9.23
C GLY A 162 16.54 18.42 -10.58
N ARG A 163 15.85 18.73 -11.68
CA ARG A 163 16.35 18.48 -13.05
C ARG A 163 17.57 19.34 -13.37
N ASP A 164 17.57 20.60 -12.97
CA ASP A 164 18.69 21.53 -13.24
C ASP A 164 19.95 21.16 -12.44
N ARG A 165 19.81 20.43 -11.33
CA ARG A 165 20.93 19.94 -10.51
C ARG A 165 21.48 18.58 -10.98
N ALA A 166 20.76 17.88 -11.84
CA ALA A 166 21.14 16.58 -12.40
C ALA A 166 21.92 16.72 -13.71
N GLN A 167 22.65 17.83 -13.93
CA GLN A 167 23.58 17.93 -15.05
C GLN A 167 24.68 16.87 -14.90
N PRO A 168 25.01 16.11 -15.96
CA PRO A 168 26.10 15.15 -15.89
C PRO A 168 27.40 15.89 -15.56
N MET A 169 28.13 15.39 -14.58
CA MET A 169 29.50 15.86 -14.36
C MET A 169 30.26 15.68 -15.66
N ALA A 170 30.85 16.79 -16.15
CA ALA A 170 31.74 16.76 -17.33
C ALA A 170 32.83 15.73 -17.06
N PRO A 171 33.22 14.89 -18.04
CA PRO A 171 34.35 14.02 -17.89
C PRO A 171 35.63 14.86 -17.67
N LEU A 172 36.40 14.47 -16.65
CA LEU A 172 37.75 14.98 -16.40
C LEU A 172 38.69 14.54 -17.52
#